data_60c66184562d0671f6d476f16a051357
#
_entry.id   60c66184562d0671f6d476f16a051357
#
_cell.length_a   1.000
_cell.length_b   1.000
_cell.length_c   1.000
_cell.angle_alpha   90.00
_cell.angle_beta   90.00
_cell.angle_gamma   90.00
#
_symmetry.space_group_name_H-M   'P 1'
#
loop_
_entity.id
_entity.type
_entity.pdbx_description
1 polymer ?
#
loop_
_entity_poly.entity_id
_entity_poly.type
_entity_poly.pdbx_seq_one_letter_code
_entity_poly.pdbx_strand_id
1 'polypeptide(L)' 'MATDYYDVLGVSRDATPEEIKRSYRKLARELHPDVNPDEATQDRFKDVTAAYEVLSDPEKRQMYDLGGDPRTRGTWW' A
#
# COMPACT_ATOMS: atom_id res chain seq x y z
N MET A 1 5.08 -3.46 -15.35
CA MET A 1 3.68 -3.31 -14.94
C MET A 1 3.61 -2.68 -13.56
N ALA A 2 2.75 -1.70 -13.44
CA ALA A 2 2.55 -1.08 -12.14
C ALA A 2 1.85 -2.07 -11.21
N THR A 3 2.37 -2.21 -10.00
CA THR A 3 1.75 -3.08 -9.01
C THR A 3 0.53 -2.39 -8.42
N ASP A 4 -0.59 -3.09 -8.41
CA ASP A 4 -1.81 -2.56 -7.82
C ASP A 4 -1.66 -2.52 -6.29
N TYR A 5 -2.00 -1.40 -5.69
CA TYR A 5 -1.91 -1.25 -4.24
C TYR A 5 -2.78 -2.25 -3.50
N TYR A 6 -3.93 -2.60 -4.06
CA TYR A 6 -4.78 -3.63 -3.46
C TYR A 6 -4.08 -4.98 -3.46
N ASP A 7 -3.38 -5.31 -4.55
CA ASP A 7 -2.62 -6.54 -4.63
C ASP A 7 -1.44 -6.54 -3.65
N VAL A 8 -0.78 -5.40 -3.50
CA VAL A 8 0.35 -5.27 -2.58
C VAL A 8 -0.09 -5.60 -1.16
N LEU A 9 -1.26 -5.12 -0.75
CA LEU A 9 -1.81 -5.40 0.57
C LEU A 9 -2.53 -6.74 0.65
N GLY A 10 -2.80 -7.38 -0.50
CA GLY A 10 -3.51 -8.64 -0.53
C GLY A 10 -4.98 -8.52 -0.16
N VAL A 11 -5.61 -7.41 -0.53
CA VAL A 11 -7.02 -7.17 -0.25
C VAL A 11 -7.77 -6.96 -1.56
N SER A 12 -9.10 -7.09 -1.50
CA SER A 12 -9.92 -6.83 -2.68
C SER A 12 -10.14 -5.33 -2.84
N ARG A 13 -10.58 -4.93 -4.03
CA ARG A 13 -10.89 -3.52 -4.30
C ARG A 13 -12.07 -3.03 -3.47
N ASP A 14 -12.88 -3.94 -2.97
CA ASP A 14 -14.02 -3.62 -2.12
C ASP A 14 -13.69 -3.66 -0.63
N ALA A 15 -12.42 -3.86 -0.29
CA ALA A 15 -12.01 -4.00 1.10
C ALA A 15 -12.39 -2.76 1.91
N THR A 16 -12.86 -2.99 3.13
CA THR A 16 -13.16 -1.90 4.04
C THR A 16 -11.88 -1.29 4.57
N PRO A 17 -11.93 -0.04 5.07
CA PRO A 17 -10.75 0.56 5.70
C PRO A 17 -10.15 -0.31 6.81
N GLU A 18 -11.01 -1.01 7.55
CA GLU A 18 -10.54 -1.90 8.61
C GLU A 18 -9.80 -3.10 8.06
N GLU A 19 -10.29 -3.66 6.96
CA GLU A 19 -9.61 -4.79 6.30
C GLU A 19 -8.25 -4.35 5.77
N ILE A 20 -8.18 -3.18 5.18
CA ILE A 20 -6.93 -2.61 4.66
C ILE A 20 -5.93 -2.44 5.81
N LYS A 21 -6.38 -1.88 6.92
CA LYS A 21 -5.54 -1.66 8.09
C LYS A 21 -5.03 -2.98 8.66
N ARG A 22 -5.91 -3.96 8.75
CA ARG A 22 -5.55 -5.27 9.28
C ARG A 22 -4.49 -5.94 8.40
N SER A 23 -4.69 -5.90 7.09
CA SER A 23 -3.73 -6.49 6.15
C SER A 23 -2.38 -5.78 6.23
N TYR A 24 -2.40 -4.45 6.33
CA TYR A 24 -1.16 -3.70 6.47
C TYR A 24 -0.40 -4.10 7.74
N ARG A 25 -1.11 -4.18 8.86
CA ARG A 25 -0.47 -4.55 10.13
C ARG A 25 0.16 -5.94 10.05
N LYS A 26 -0.53 -6.87 9.42
CA LYS A 26 -0.02 -8.21 9.26
C LYS A 26 1.26 -8.21 8.42
N LEU A 27 1.22 -7.54 7.29
CA LEU A 27 2.38 -7.48 6.38
C LEU A 27 3.53 -6.70 7.02
N ALA A 28 3.23 -5.62 7.71
CA ALA A 28 4.27 -4.84 8.37
C ALA A 28 5.00 -5.68 9.43
N ARG A 29 4.26 -6.52 10.12
CA ARG A 29 4.85 -7.40 11.13
C ARG A 29 5.73 -8.47 10.47
N GLU A 30 5.29 -9.04 9.36
CA GLU A 30 6.02 -10.09 8.66
C GLU A 30 7.26 -9.55 7.96
N LEU A 31 7.19 -8.32 7.46
CA LEU A 31 8.25 -7.72 6.64
C LEU A 31 9.16 -6.79 7.43
N HIS A 32 8.95 -6.66 8.72
CA HIS A 32 9.74 -5.76 9.55
C HIS A 32 11.23 -6.14 9.50
N PRO A 33 12.14 -5.17 9.41
CA PRO A 33 13.58 -5.45 9.33
C PRO A 33 14.13 -6.29 10.48
N ASP A 34 13.52 -6.18 11.67
CA ASP A 34 13.94 -6.98 12.81
C ASP A 34 13.65 -8.46 12.64
N VAL A 35 12.61 -8.77 11.85
CA VAL A 35 12.22 -10.16 11.56
C VAL A 35 12.91 -10.65 10.29
N ASN A 36 12.94 -9.79 9.27
CA ASN A 36 13.51 -10.11 7.97
C ASN A 36 14.42 -8.98 7.52
N PRO A 37 15.73 -9.05 7.79
CA PRO A 37 16.67 -7.99 7.41
C PRO A 37 17.07 -8.00 5.93
N ASP A 38 16.45 -8.83 5.12
CA ASP A 38 16.73 -8.95 3.69
C ASP A 38 16.32 -7.68 2.95
N GLU A 39 17.17 -7.21 2.01
CA GLU A 39 16.90 -6.01 1.23
C GLU A 39 15.62 -6.14 0.40
N ALA A 40 15.39 -7.30 -0.19
CA ALA A 40 14.18 -7.52 -0.98
C ALA A 40 12.93 -7.38 -0.12
N THR A 41 13.01 -7.84 1.13
CA THR A 41 11.91 -7.71 2.06
C THR A 41 11.69 -6.25 2.46
N GLN A 42 12.77 -5.49 2.63
CA GLN A 42 12.66 -4.08 2.94
C GLN A 42 12.00 -3.30 1.80
N ASP A 43 12.32 -3.64 0.56
CA ASP A 43 11.69 -3.02 -0.60
C ASP A 43 10.18 -3.32 -0.62
N ARG A 44 9.80 -4.55 -0.30
CA ARG A 44 8.38 -4.90 -0.19
C ARG A 44 7.69 -4.12 0.91
N PHE A 45 8.38 -3.92 2.01
CA PHE A 45 7.83 -3.15 3.12
C PHE A 45 7.54 -1.71 2.69
N LYS A 46 8.42 -1.12 1.90
CA LYS A 46 8.19 0.22 1.36
C LYS A 46 6.96 0.26 0.47
N ASP A 47 6.80 -0.76 -0.39
CA ASP A 47 5.63 -0.85 -1.26
C ASP A 47 4.35 -1.01 -0.44
N VAL A 48 4.39 -1.84 0.60
CA VAL A 48 3.25 -2.05 1.48
C VAL A 48 2.88 -0.74 2.18
N THR A 49 3.87 -0.01 2.66
CA THR A 49 3.64 1.27 3.33
C THR A 49 3.02 2.28 2.37
N ALA A 50 3.53 2.36 1.15
CA ALA A 50 3.00 3.26 0.13
C ALA A 50 1.54 2.91 -0.20
N ALA A 51 1.25 1.63 -0.37
CA ALA A 51 -0.10 1.18 -0.63
C ALA A 51 -1.05 1.55 0.50
N TYR A 52 -0.59 1.37 1.73
CA TYR A 52 -1.42 1.71 2.88
C TYR A 52 -1.69 3.22 2.96
N GLU A 53 -0.68 4.05 2.69
CA GLU A 53 -0.86 5.50 2.70
C GLU A 53 -1.96 5.93 1.74
N VAL A 54 -2.01 5.33 0.56
CA VAL A 54 -3.00 5.68 -0.44
C VAL A 54 -4.37 5.10 -0.07
N LEU A 55 -4.40 3.83 0.28
CA LEU A 55 -5.68 3.15 0.49
C LEU A 55 -6.33 3.45 1.83
N SER A 56 -5.57 3.93 2.81
CA SER A 56 -6.13 4.28 4.12
C SER A 56 -6.75 5.68 4.14
N ASP A 57 -6.40 6.53 3.20
CA ASP A 57 -6.95 7.87 3.09
C ASP A 57 -8.09 7.85 2.07
N PRO A 58 -9.33 8.19 2.46
CA PRO A 58 -10.46 8.14 1.55
C PRO A 58 -10.27 8.97 0.28
N GLU A 59 -9.67 10.14 0.40
CA GLU A 59 -9.44 11.00 -0.76
C GLU A 59 -8.41 10.40 -1.70
N LYS A 60 -7.28 9.95 -1.16
CA LYS A 60 -6.24 9.34 -1.98
C LYS A 60 -6.72 8.05 -2.61
N ARG A 61 -7.47 7.25 -1.85
CA ARG A 61 -8.04 6.02 -2.37
C ARG A 61 -8.96 6.31 -3.55
N GLN A 62 -9.82 7.33 -3.42
CA GLN A 62 -10.72 7.69 -4.48
C GLN A 62 -9.96 8.14 -5.72
N MET A 63 -8.91 8.94 -5.55
CA MET A 63 -8.09 9.38 -6.67
C MET A 63 -7.40 8.20 -7.35
N TYR A 64 -6.92 7.25 -6.57
CA TYR A 64 -6.30 6.07 -7.12
C TYR A 64 -7.29 5.23 -7.91
N ASP A 65 -8.50 5.05 -7.37
CA ASP A 65 -9.54 4.27 -8.03
C ASP A 65 -9.99 4.93 -9.34
N LEU A 66 -9.88 6.25 -9.44
CA LEU A 66 -10.26 6.98 -10.64
C LEU A 66 -9.20 6.89 -11.74
N GLY A 67 -8.07 6.26 -11.47
CA GLY A 67 -7.10 5.96 -12.50
C GLY A 67 -5.74 6.61 -12.36
N GLY A 68 -5.34 7.02 -11.17
CA GLY A 68 -4.04 7.62 -11.00
C GLY A 68 -3.44 7.37 -9.63
N ASP A 69 -2.10 7.39 -9.56
CA ASP A 69 -1.40 7.34 -8.29
C ASP A 69 -1.30 8.76 -7.74
N PRO A 70 -2.00 9.09 -6.65
CA PRO A 70 -1.99 10.44 -6.11
C PRO A 70 -0.59 10.90 -5.68
N ARG A 71 0.29 9.96 -5.39
CA ARG A 71 1.67 10.30 -5.02
C ARG A 71 2.46 10.81 -6.20
N THR A 72 2.22 10.23 -7.36
CA THR A 72 2.87 10.65 -8.59
C THR A 72 2.29 11.97 -9.09
N ARG A 73 0.99 12.12 -8.99
CA ARG A 73 0.31 13.31 -9.51
C ARG A 73 0.67 14.57 -8.75
N GLY A 74 1.07 14.43 -7.50
CA GLY A 74 1.44 15.58 -6.70
C GLY A 74 2.72 16.27 -7.12
N THR A 75 3.45 15.73 -8.07
CA THR A 75 4.75 16.23 -8.46
C THR A 75 4.83 16.85 -9.85
N TRP A 76 3.74 16.85 -10.60
CA TRP A 76 3.83 17.27 -12.00
C TRP A 76 3.56 18.77 -12.22
N TRP A 77 3.26 19.50 -11.21
CA TRP A 77 2.93 20.95 -11.36
C TRP A 77 4.02 21.90 -10.87
#